data_0ad40d765732bd871a7fc60dba07f667
#
_entry.id   0ad40d765732bd871a7fc60dba07f667
#
_cell.length_a   1.000
_cell.length_b   1.000
_cell.length_c   1.000
_cell.angle_alpha   90.00
_cell.angle_beta   90.00
_cell.angle_gamma   90.00
#
_symmetry.space_group_name_H-M   'P 1'
#
loop_
_entity.id
_entity.type
_entity.pdbx_description
1 polymer ?
#
loop_
_entity_poly.entity_id
_entity_poly.type
_entity_poly.pdbx_seq_one_letter_code
_entity_poly.pdbx_strand_id
1 'polypeptide(L)'
;MFYLICYDIVNDSRRNKVSKLLEAYGLRVQKSVFECVLDDKQYENLSKRSLKLLNKHSDQIRFYPLSAHCRCKVVVLGIQPEFAVDDAAFIV
;
A
#
# COMPACT_ATOMS: atom_id res chain seq x y z
N MET A 1 1.65 -2.89 12.19
CA MET A 1 1.86 -1.50 11.71
C MET A 1 1.08 -1.28 10.44
N PHE A 2 0.45 -0.15 10.32
CA PHE A 2 -0.25 0.26 9.11
C PHE A 2 0.73 0.92 8.15
N TYR A 3 0.64 0.58 6.87
CA TYR A 3 1.45 1.19 5.82
C TYR A 3 0.57 1.71 4.70
N LEU A 4 0.86 2.92 4.25
CA LEU A 4 0.40 3.41 2.97
C LEU A 4 1.51 3.12 1.97
N ILE A 5 1.19 2.38 0.91
CA ILE A 5 2.18 1.95 -0.07
C ILE A 5 1.83 2.58 -1.42
N CYS A 6 2.77 3.34 -1.96
CA CYS A 6 2.62 4.02 -3.23
C CYS A 6 3.71 3.53 -4.19
N TYR A 7 3.36 3.35 -5.45
CA TYR A 7 4.37 2.99 -6.44
C TYR A 7 4.24 3.81 -7.71
N ASP A 8 5.36 3.97 -8.40
CA ASP A 8 5.45 4.62 -9.70
C ASP A 8 6.27 3.70 -10.62
N ILE A 9 5.58 3.02 -11.53
CA ILE A 9 6.18 2.00 -12.39
C ILE A 9 5.70 2.23 -13.81
N VAL A 10 6.64 2.49 -14.72
CA VAL A 10 6.33 2.84 -16.11
C VAL A 10 5.90 1.63 -16.92
N ASN A 11 6.53 0.49 -16.72
CA ASN A 11 6.25 -0.72 -17.50
C ASN A 11 4.97 -1.41 -17.02
N ASP A 12 4.06 -1.68 -17.96
CA ASP A 12 2.76 -2.27 -17.63
C ASP A 12 2.86 -3.65 -16.98
N SER A 13 3.76 -4.49 -17.49
CA SER A 13 3.93 -5.85 -16.97
C SER A 13 4.43 -5.84 -15.53
N ARG A 14 5.44 -5.02 -15.25
CA ARG A 14 5.97 -4.88 -13.88
C ARG A 14 4.94 -4.25 -12.95
N ARG A 15 4.23 -3.23 -13.42
CA ARG A 15 3.18 -2.57 -12.64
C ARG A 15 2.08 -3.56 -12.24
N ASN A 16 1.66 -4.41 -13.17
CA ASN A 16 0.63 -5.41 -12.88
C ASN A 16 1.12 -6.47 -11.89
N LYS A 17 2.36 -6.87 -11.97
CA LYS A 17 2.95 -7.82 -11.02
C LYS A 17 3.02 -7.26 -9.61
N VAL A 18 3.43 -6.00 -9.49
CA VAL A 18 3.48 -5.30 -8.19
C VAL A 18 2.06 -5.14 -7.63
N SER A 19 1.12 -4.74 -8.45
CA SER A 19 -0.28 -4.61 -8.05
C SER A 19 -0.84 -5.91 -7.49
N LYS A 20 -0.61 -7.03 -8.19
CA LYS A 20 -1.07 -8.35 -7.72
C LYS A 20 -0.39 -8.77 -6.43
N LEU A 21 0.89 -8.47 -6.28
CA LEU A 21 1.61 -8.75 -5.05
C LEU A 21 0.99 -7.97 -3.88
N LEU A 22 0.74 -6.68 -4.06
CA LEU A 22 0.19 -5.84 -3.00
C LEU A 22 -1.25 -6.23 -2.66
N GLU A 23 -2.03 -6.68 -3.63
CA GLU A 23 -3.40 -7.17 -3.39
C GLU A 23 -3.44 -8.34 -2.40
N ALA A 24 -2.38 -9.14 -2.34
CA ALA A 24 -2.28 -10.25 -1.40
C ALA A 24 -2.03 -9.79 0.04
N TYR A 25 -1.61 -8.53 0.23
CA TYR A 25 -1.25 -8.00 1.55
C TYR A 25 -2.18 -6.92 2.06
N GLY A 26 -2.96 -6.31 1.19
CA GLY A 26 -3.80 -5.20 1.60
C GLY A 26 -4.84 -4.81 0.58
N LEU A 27 -5.30 -3.57 0.69
CA LEU A 27 -6.43 -3.04 -0.04
C LEU A 27 -6.02 -1.89 -0.95
N ARG A 28 -6.38 -1.99 -2.22
CA ARG A 28 -6.16 -0.90 -3.17
C ARG A 28 -7.13 0.24 -2.86
N VAL A 29 -6.61 1.45 -2.70
CA VAL A 29 -7.42 2.66 -2.49
C VAL A 29 -7.38 3.61 -3.67
N GLN A 30 -6.33 3.53 -4.49
CA GLN A 30 -6.20 4.21 -5.77
C GLN A 30 -5.35 3.35 -6.70
N LYS A 31 -5.21 3.77 -7.98
CA LYS A 31 -4.50 2.97 -9.00
C LYS A 31 -3.16 2.42 -8.52
N SER A 32 -2.36 3.26 -7.89
CA SER A 32 -1.01 2.91 -7.45
C SER A 32 -0.82 3.14 -5.96
N VAL A 33 -1.90 3.05 -5.17
CA VAL A 33 -1.87 3.26 -3.73
C VAL A 33 -2.62 2.14 -3.04
N PHE A 34 -1.97 1.54 -2.06
CA PHE A 34 -2.51 0.46 -1.24
C PHE A 34 -2.41 0.80 0.25
N GLU A 35 -3.35 0.30 1.02
CA GLU A 35 -3.30 0.33 2.48
C GLU A 35 -3.12 -1.09 2.98
N CYS A 36 -2.11 -1.31 3.80
CA CYS A 36 -1.76 -2.63 4.33
C CYS A 36 -1.51 -2.57 5.82
N VAL A 37 -1.99 -3.59 6.54
CA VAL A 37 -1.59 -3.81 7.94
C VAL A 37 -0.63 -4.98 7.95
N LEU A 38 0.63 -4.75 8.34
CA LEU A 38 1.70 -5.72 8.25
C LEU A 38 2.42 -5.84 9.59
N ASP A 39 2.71 -7.06 10.01
CA ASP A 39 3.71 -7.29 11.06
C ASP A 39 5.12 -7.17 10.46
N ASP A 40 6.14 -7.27 11.32
CA ASP A 40 7.53 -7.09 10.88
C ASP A 40 7.94 -8.12 9.84
N LYS A 41 7.50 -9.35 10.00
CA LYS A 41 7.81 -10.44 9.08
C LYS A 41 7.13 -10.24 7.72
N GLN A 42 5.86 -9.85 7.73
CA GLN A 42 5.12 -9.54 6.51
C GLN A 42 5.74 -8.37 5.77
N TYR A 43 6.11 -7.32 6.50
CA TYR A 43 6.78 -6.17 5.91
C TYR A 43 8.10 -6.57 5.24
N GLU A 44 8.92 -7.36 5.92
CA GLU A 44 10.19 -7.83 5.38
C GLU A 44 9.98 -8.66 4.12
N ASN A 45 9.04 -9.59 4.14
CA ASN A 45 8.75 -10.44 2.99
C ASN A 45 8.24 -9.61 1.82
N LEU A 46 7.31 -8.69 2.06
CA LEU A 46 6.76 -7.83 1.01
C LEU A 46 7.84 -6.94 0.41
N SER A 47 8.70 -6.36 1.24
CA SER A 47 9.81 -5.51 0.78
C SER A 47 10.75 -6.29 -0.13
N LYS A 48 11.13 -7.49 0.25
CA LYS A 48 12.02 -8.33 -0.55
C LYS A 48 11.40 -8.73 -1.89
N ARG A 49 10.14 -9.13 -1.86
CA ARG A 49 9.42 -9.54 -3.09
C ARG A 49 9.21 -8.36 -4.02
N SER A 50 8.88 -7.20 -3.48
CA SER A 50 8.73 -5.97 -4.25
C SER A 50 10.03 -5.60 -4.93
N LEU A 51 11.15 -5.65 -4.21
CA LEU A 51 12.46 -5.31 -4.75
C LEU A 51 12.83 -6.19 -5.95
N LYS A 52 12.46 -7.46 -5.93
CA LYS A 52 12.73 -8.38 -7.03
C LYS A 52 11.95 -8.04 -8.31
N LEU A 53 10.79 -7.42 -8.17
CA LEU A 53 9.93 -7.07 -9.29
C LEU A 53 10.31 -5.74 -9.93
N LEU A 54 11.04 -4.89 -9.21
CA LEU A 54 11.33 -3.53 -9.68
C LEU A 54 12.55 -3.48 -10.59
N ASN A 55 12.50 -2.53 -11.52
CA ASN A 55 13.69 -2.02 -12.18
C ASN A 55 14.19 -0.84 -11.34
N LYS A 56 15.34 -0.99 -10.68
CA LYS A 56 15.87 0.01 -9.74
C LYS A 56 16.16 1.37 -10.38
N HIS A 57 16.31 1.42 -11.71
CA HIS A 57 16.67 2.65 -12.42
C HIS A 57 15.46 3.45 -12.87
N SER A 58 14.28 2.85 -12.92
CA SER A 58 13.08 3.51 -13.45
C SER A 58 11.85 3.41 -12.55
N ASP A 59 11.83 2.47 -11.61
CA ASP A 59 10.65 2.18 -10.79
C ASP A 59 10.86 2.60 -9.34
N GLN A 60 9.76 2.89 -8.65
CA GLN A 60 9.79 3.29 -7.25
C GLN A 60 8.59 2.69 -6.51
N ILE A 61 8.84 2.19 -5.30
CA ILE A 61 7.79 1.86 -4.32
C ILE A 61 8.14 2.55 -3.03
N ARG A 62 7.15 3.20 -2.41
CA ARG A 62 7.31 3.88 -1.11
C ARG A 62 6.40 3.26 -0.09
N PHE A 63 6.94 2.99 1.09
CA PHE A 63 6.21 2.51 2.25
C PHE A 63 6.17 3.61 3.30
N TYR A 64 4.97 4.11 3.60
CA TYR A 64 4.77 5.13 4.64
C TYR A 64 4.13 4.48 5.87
N PRO A 65 4.89 4.26 6.95
CA PRO A 65 4.30 3.72 8.17
C PRO A 65 3.47 4.79 8.88
N LEU A 66 2.31 4.39 9.38
CA LEU A 66 1.43 5.25 10.16
C LEU A 66 1.20 4.60 11.52
N SER A 67 1.50 5.34 12.60
CA SER A 67 1.20 4.89 13.95
C SER A 67 -0.31 4.80 14.17
N ALA A 68 -0.72 4.05 15.19
CA ALA A 68 -2.13 3.97 15.57
C ALA A 68 -2.73 5.36 15.84
N HIS A 69 -1.95 6.24 16.47
CA HIS A 69 -2.36 7.62 16.74
C HIS A 69 -2.64 8.40 15.46
N CYS A 70 -1.75 8.30 14.48
CA CYS A 70 -1.92 8.98 13.19
C CYS A 70 -3.09 8.39 12.40
N ARG A 71 -3.26 7.07 12.42
CA ARG A 71 -4.36 6.39 11.72
C ARG A 71 -5.72 6.86 12.20
N CYS A 72 -5.87 7.07 13.50
CA CYS A 72 -7.12 7.56 14.06
C CYS A 72 -7.52 8.94 13.55
N LYS A 73 -6.57 9.68 12.96
CA LYS A 73 -6.79 11.02 12.42
C LYS A 73 -7.00 11.04 10.91
N VAL A 74 -6.92 9.90 10.24
CA VAL A 74 -7.16 9.82 8.80
C VAL A 74 -8.60 10.16 8.49
N VAL A 75 -8.80 11.06 7.55
CA VAL A 75 -10.12 11.50 7.11
C VAL A 75 -10.22 11.25 5.61
N VAL A 76 -11.30 10.61 5.19
CA VAL A 76 -11.59 10.39 3.78
C VAL A 76 -12.75 11.29 3.40
N LEU A 77 -12.51 12.18 2.45
CA LEU A 77 -13.54 13.08 1.92
C LEU A 77 -13.97 12.59 0.55
N GLY A 78 -15.26 12.75 0.26
CA GLY A 78 -15.81 12.37 -1.02
C GLY A 78 -16.33 10.94 -1.04
N ILE A 79 -15.94 10.17 -2.05
CA ILE A 79 -16.39 8.78 -2.20
C ILE A 79 -15.77 7.92 -1.11
N GLN A 80 -16.63 7.24 -0.34
CA GLN A 80 -16.19 6.36 0.71
C GLN A 80 -15.67 5.04 0.12
N PRO A 81 -14.57 4.50 0.65
CA PRO A 81 -14.10 3.18 0.24
C PRO A 81 -15.12 2.11 0.64
N GLU A 82 -15.26 1.10 -0.21
CA GLU A 82 -16.16 -0.02 0.06
C GLU A 82 -15.73 -0.80 1.29
N PHE A 83 -14.42 -0.96 1.47
CA PHE A 83 -13.84 -1.63 2.62
C PHE A 83 -12.74 -0.77 3.23
N ALA A 84 -12.60 -0.85 4.55
CA ALA A 84 -11.45 -0.31 5.25
C ALA A 84 -10.54 -1.47 5.65
N VAL A 85 -9.23 -1.23 5.71
CA VAL A 85 -8.25 -2.23 6.17
C VAL A 85 -8.48 -2.55 7.64
N ASP A 86 -8.88 -1.52 8.39
CA ASP A 86 -9.42 -1.64 9.73
C ASP A 86 -10.29 -0.40 10.01
N ASP A 87 -10.88 -0.33 11.21
CA ASP A 87 -11.83 0.73 11.55
C ASP A 87 -11.17 2.04 11.98
N ALA A 88 -9.88 2.25 11.72
CA ALA A 88 -9.17 3.43 12.17
C ALA A 88 -9.33 4.65 11.27
N ALA A 89 -9.88 4.51 10.06
CA ALA A 89 -10.10 5.62 9.16
C ALA A 89 -11.47 6.25 9.39
N PHE A 90 -11.52 7.59 9.47
CA PHE A 90 -12.77 8.32 9.52
C PHE A 90 -13.21 8.66 8.11
N ILE A 91 -14.48 8.40 7.82
CA ILE A 91 -15.07 8.62 6.50
C ILE A 91 -16.03 9.79 6.61
N VAL A 92 -15.80 10.79 5.79
CA VAL A 92 -16.60 12.01 5.77
C VAL A 92 -17.24 12.21 4.41
#